data_6e92874f24b0b3b0611aad72d5821d98
#
_entry.id   6e92874f24b0b3b0611aad72d5821d98
#
_cell.length_a   1.000
_cell.length_b   1.000
_cell.length_c   1.000
_cell.angle_alpha   90.00
_cell.angle_beta   90.00
_cell.angle_gamma   90.00
#
_symmetry.space_group_name_H-M   'P 1'
#
loop_
_entity.id
_entity.type
_entity.pdbx_description
1 polymer ?
#
loop_
_entity_poly.entity_id
_entity_poly.type
_entity_poly.pdbx_seq_one_letter_code
_entity_poly.pdbx_strand_id
1 'polypeptide(L)'
;DGYSAVQPDAFSFRSGVTTVVDLGGAGWRNFIQFKEQVVDRSQTRVLAFLNIVGNGMKGGPIEQNLADMDSKLTAMRATQFPEIVVGVKVAHYFGEEWDPVDRAVEAGRLASVPVAVDFGGHEPPLSLQSLLLEHLRPGDFLTHAYAKVDGRIPLVDAAGRLRPFVFEARERGVLFDVGHGGGSFRFDQAIPSMRQGFPPDTISTDLHSGSMNGGMKDMLNVMSKFLNLGMSLPDVIDRSTWQAARVIDREDLGHLGVGAPADVAVLGIRHGAFGFLDVVGQTLSGDRKLEAEVTIRGGRVVWDLNGRAGTPWQGAGEP
;
A
#
# COMPACT_ATOMS: atom_id res chain seq x y z
N ASP A 1 -1.30 -14.01 -3.56
CA ASP A 1 -0.72 -15.32 -3.83
C ASP A 1 0.78 -15.44 -3.46
N GLY A 2 1.36 -14.41 -2.86
CA GLY A 2 2.72 -14.44 -2.30
C GLY A 2 2.84 -15.40 -1.10
N TYR A 3 4.07 -15.80 -0.75
CA TYR A 3 4.33 -16.73 0.37
C TYR A 3 3.89 -16.18 1.75
N SER A 4 3.68 -14.89 1.87
CA SER A 4 3.21 -14.20 3.09
C SER A 4 1.80 -13.61 2.96
N ALA A 5 1.05 -13.98 1.93
CA ALA A 5 -0.28 -13.44 1.66
C ALA A 5 -1.29 -13.77 2.78
N VAL A 6 -2.25 -12.89 2.96
CA VAL A 6 -3.41 -13.07 3.85
C VAL A 6 -4.71 -12.97 3.03
N GLN A 7 -5.77 -13.59 3.54
CA GLN A 7 -7.09 -13.51 2.91
C GLN A 7 -7.66 -12.08 3.05
N PRO A 8 -8.04 -11.41 1.96
CA PRO A 8 -8.52 -10.02 2.01
C PRO A 8 -9.71 -9.84 2.94
N ASP A 9 -10.74 -10.70 2.80
CA ASP A 9 -12.00 -10.58 3.56
C ASP A 9 -11.82 -10.72 5.08
N ALA A 10 -10.75 -11.39 5.52
CA ALA A 10 -10.46 -11.57 6.93
C ALA A 10 -10.00 -10.27 7.63
N PHE A 11 -9.50 -9.30 6.88
CA PHE A 11 -8.88 -8.09 7.43
C PHE A 11 -9.49 -6.78 6.94
N SER A 12 -10.04 -6.78 5.71
CA SER A 12 -10.46 -5.55 5.04
C SER A 12 -11.66 -4.91 5.72
N PHE A 13 -12.77 -5.62 5.82
CA PHE A 13 -14.04 -5.03 6.22
C PHE A 13 -14.06 -4.50 7.66
N ARG A 14 -13.42 -5.19 8.60
CA ARG A 14 -13.31 -4.75 10.00
C ARG A 14 -12.44 -3.50 10.18
N SER A 15 -11.69 -3.12 9.17
CA SER A 15 -10.87 -1.91 9.15
C SER A 15 -11.39 -0.84 8.16
N GLY A 16 -12.65 -0.96 7.72
CA GLY A 16 -13.27 0.01 6.83
C GLY A 16 -12.80 -0.07 5.36
N VAL A 17 -12.02 -1.10 5.02
CA VAL A 17 -11.43 -1.26 3.67
C VAL A 17 -12.36 -2.08 2.79
N THR A 18 -12.69 -1.56 1.61
CA THR A 18 -13.57 -2.23 0.62
C THR A 18 -12.83 -2.63 -0.64
N THR A 19 -11.67 -2.01 -0.89
CA THR A 19 -10.80 -2.29 -2.03
C THR A 19 -9.36 -2.43 -1.54
N VAL A 20 -8.68 -3.47 -1.98
CA VAL A 20 -7.25 -3.69 -1.74
C VAL A 20 -6.51 -3.85 -3.06
N VAL A 21 -5.24 -3.51 -3.05
CA VAL A 21 -4.33 -3.72 -4.18
C VAL A 21 -3.25 -4.69 -3.75
N ASP A 22 -3.21 -5.88 -4.36
CA ASP A 22 -2.08 -6.80 -4.23
C ASP A 22 -0.87 -6.21 -4.95
N LEU A 23 0.20 -5.94 -4.22
CA LEU A 23 1.36 -5.25 -4.76
C LEU A 23 2.45 -6.24 -5.21
N GLY A 24 2.12 -7.08 -6.20
CA GLY A 24 3.08 -7.94 -6.88
C GLY A 24 3.19 -9.37 -6.33
N GLY A 25 2.17 -9.85 -5.59
CA GLY A 25 2.10 -11.26 -5.18
C GLY A 25 2.11 -12.21 -6.38
N ALA A 26 1.49 -11.80 -7.50
CA ALA A 26 1.54 -12.50 -8.78
C ALA A 26 2.32 -11.72 -9.83
N GLY A 27 2.93 -12.43 -10.77
CA GLY A 27 3.51 -11.89 -11.99
C GLY A 27 2.76 -12.33 -13.23
N TRP A 28 3.27 -11.98 -14.44
CA TRP A 28 2.59 -12.27 -15.71
C TRP A 28 2.31 -13.75 -15.95
N ARG A 29 3.09 -14.66 -15.36
CA ARG A 29 3.02 -16.10 -15.56
C ARG A 29 1.88 -16.74 -14.75
N ASN A 30 1.72 -16.36 -13.48
CA ASN A 30 0.79 -16.99 -12.55
C ASN A 30 -0.42 -16.11 -12.20
N PHE A 31 -0.60 -14.99 -12.88
CA PHE A 31 -1.72 -14.06 -12.64
C PHE A 31 -3.09 -14.72 -12.79
N ILE A 32 -3.28 -15.59 -13.78
CA ILE A 32 -4.57 -16.27 -13.99
C ILE A 32 -4.96 -17.09 -12.75
N GLN A 33 -4.00 -17.83 -12.20
CA GLN A 33 -4.23 -18.60 -10.98
C GLN A 33 -4.57 -17.69 -9.79
N PHE A 34 -3.86 -16.57 -9.64
CA PHE A 34 -4.16 -15.57 -8.61
C PHE A 34 -5.58 -15.00 -8.78
N LYS A 35 -5.96 -14.65 -10.01
CA LYS A 35 -7.29 -14.16 -10.32
C LYS A 35 -8.37 -15.16 -9.89
N GLU A 36 -8.28 -16.41 -10.34
CA GLU A 36 -9.26 -17.46 -10.06
C GLU A 36 -9.33 -17.83 -8.56
N GLN A 37 -8.21 -17.81 -7.85
CA GLN A 37 -8.14 -18.27 -6.46
C GLN A 37 -8.39 -17.16 -5.44
N VAL A 38 -8.10 -15.91 -5.78
CA VAL A 38 -8.18 -14.78 -4.86
C VAL A 38 -9.17 -13.73 -5.33
N VAL A 39 -8.96 -13.15 -6.53
CA VAL A 39 -9.78 -12.02 -7.01
C VAL A 39 -11.24 -12.43 -7.16
N ASP A 40 -11.50 -13.52 -7.88
CA ASP A 40 -12.86 -13.98 -8.20
C ASP A 40 -13.61 -14.57 -6.98
N ARG A 41 -12.91 -14.83 -5.88
CA ARG A 41 -13.49 -15.43 -4.66
C ARG A 41 -13.64 -14.47 -3.50
N SER A 42 -13.03 -13.30 -3.57
CA SER A 42 -13.08 -12.31 -2.50
C SER A 42 -14.33 -11.44 -2.61
N GLN A 43 -14.95 -11.14 -1.47
CA GLN A 43 -15.98 -10.11 -1.38
C GLN A 43 -15.36 -8.70 -1.40
N THR A 44 -14.16 -8.55 -0.85
CA THR A 44 -13.32 -7.36 -1.01
C THR A 44 -12.95 -7.20 -2.49
N ARG A 45 -13.04 -5.98 -3.03
CA ARG A 45 -12.49 -5.73 -4.37
C ARG A 45 -10.98 -5.88 -4.32
N VAL A 46 -10.43 -6.79 -5.12
CA VAL A 46 -8.99 -7.02 -5.22
C VAL A 46 -8.51 -6.55 -6.58
N LEU A 47 -7.63 -5.56 -6.57
CA LEU A 47 -6.86 -5.11 -7.73
C LEU A 47 -5.42 -5.60 -7.57
N ALA A 48 -4.60 -5.51 -8.62
CA ALA A 48 -3.25 -6.03 -8.61
C ALA A 48 -2.26 -5.16 -9.36
N PHE A 49 -1.06 -5.05 -8.82
CA PHE A 49 0.15 -4.79 -9.58
C PHE A 49 0.77 -6.12 -9.99
N LEU A 50 1.17 -6.27 -11.22
CA LEU A 50 1.95 -7.43 -11.63
C LEU A 50 3.41 -7.26 -11.24
N ASN A 51 3.98 -8.23 -10.57
CA ASN A 51 5.42 -8.25 -10.40
C ASN A 51 6.10 -8.40 -11.78
N ILE A 52 7.20 -7.68 -11.98
CA ILE A 52 8.01 -7.81 -13.20
C ILE A 52 8.59 -9.22 -13.35
N VAL A 53 8.83 -9.91 -12.23
CA VAL A 53 9.17 -11.34 -12.20
C VAL A 53 7.94 -12.17 -12.51
N GLY A 54 8.00 -13.05 -13.49
CA GLY A 54 6.85 -13.78 -14.01
C GLY A 54 6.08 -14.60 -12.98
N ASN A 55 6.75 -15.12 -11.97
CA ASN A 55 6.13 -15.89 -10.89
C ASN A 55 5.72 -15.06 -9.66
N GLY A 56 5.92 -13.74 -9.68
CA GLY A 56 5.59 -12.86 -8.57
C GLY A 56 6.50 -13.02 -7.35
N MET A 57 6.07 -12.46 -6.21
CA MET A 57 6.80 -12.55 -4.95
C MET A 57 6.72 -13.97 -4.36
N LYS A 58 7.68 -14.80 -4.71
CA LYS A 58 7.84 -16.18 -4.19
C LYS A 58 9.10 -16.33 -3.32
N GLY A 59 9.84 -15.24 -3.11
CA GLY A 59 11.04 -15.20 -2.31
C GLY A 59 12.29 -15.80 -3.00
N GLY A 60 13.43 -15.57 -2.36
CA GLY A 60 14.70 -16.16 -2.72
C GLY A 60 15.11 -16.01 -4.18
N PRO A 61 15.68 -17.07 -4.78
CA PRO A 61 16.25 -17.00 -6.14
C PRO A 61 15.22 -16.64 -7.24
N ILE A 62 13.93 -16.87 -7.00
CA ILE A 62 12.89 -16.58 -8.00
C ILE A 62 12.84 -15.08 -8.30
N GLU A 63 12.88 -14.26 -7.26
CA GLU A 63 12.82 -12.79 -7.38
C GLU A 63 14.13 -12.17 -7.90
N GLN A 64 15.21 -12.96 -7.99
CA GLN A 64 16.51 -12.53 -8.51
C GLN A 64 16.73 -12.91 -10.00
N ASN A 65 15.73 -13.56 -10.63
CA ASN A 65 15.89 -14.09 -11.98
C ASN A 65 15.57 -13.03 -13.05
N LEU A 66 16.60 -12.31 -13.51
CA LEU A 66 16.47 -11.34 -14.59
C LEU A 66 15.87 -11.93 -15.88
N ALA A 67 16.11 -13.21 -16.15
CA ALA A 67 15.58 -13.84 -17.37
C ALA A 67 14.05 -14.04 -17.33
N ASP A 68 13.43 -14.00 -16.14
CA ASP A 68 11.98 -14.08 -15.96
C ASP A 68 11.30 -12.70 -15.87
N MET A 69 12.08 -11.62 -15.92
CA MET A 69 11.58 -10.24 -15.90
C MET A 69 11.36 -9.75 -17.34
N ASP A 70 10.14 -9.95 -17.85
CA ASP A 70 9.81 -9.65 -19.25
C ASP A 70 8.80 -8.49 -19.35
N SER A 71 9.24 -7.35 -19.86
CA SER A 71 8.41 -6.14 -20.03
C SER A 71 7.20 -6.37 -20.93
N LYS A 72 7.38 -7.10 -22.03
CA LYS A 72 6.31 -7.31 -23.03
C LYS A 72 5.26 -8.29 -22.53
N LEU A 73 5.68 -9.40 -21.91
CA LEU A 73 4.75 -10.38 -21.32
C LEU A 73 3.99 -9.78 -20.13
N THR A 74 4.66 -8.97 -19.32
CA THR A 74 4.02 -8.24 -18.22
C THR A 74 2.98 -7.25 -18.75
N ALA A 75 3.34 -6.42 -19.74
CA ALA A 75 2.42 -5.47 -20.36
C ALA A 75 1.25 -6.17 -21.06
N MET A 76 1.51 -7.25 -21.80
CA MET A 76 0.48 -8.05 -22.43
C MET A 76 -0.52 -8.60 -21.39
N ARG A 77 -0.04 -9.10 -20.27
CA ARG A 77 -0.91 -9.61 -19.20
C ARG A 77 -1.71 -8.48 -18.56
N ALA A 78 -1.10 -7.33 -18.32
CA ALA A 78 -1.79 -6.18 -17.76
C ALA A 78 -2.93 -5.68 -18.67
N THR A 79 -2.68 -5.56 -19.97
CA THR A 79 -3.68 -5.12 -20.95
C THR A 79 -4.80 -6.15 -21.23
N GLN A 80 -4.59 -7.42 -20.89
CA GLN A 80 -5.66 -8.44 -20.93
C GLN A 80 -6.70 -8.29 -19.81
N PHE A 81 -6.33 -7.65 -18.69
CA PHE A 81 -7.18 -7.50 -17.51
C PHE A 81 -7.12 -6.08 -16.94
N PRO A 82 -7.46 -5.06 -17.74
CA PRO A 82 -7.30 -3.65 -17.34
C PRO A 82 -8.20 -3.24 -16.16
N GLU A 83 -9.27 -3.98 -15.92
CA GLU A 83 -10.17 -3.78 -14.78
C GLU A 83 -9.59 -4.28 -13.44
N ILE A 84 -8.55 -5.12 -13.47
CA ILE A 84 -7.93 -5.72 -12.28
C ILE A 84 -6.48 -5.28 -12.13
N VAL A 85 -5.70 -5.29 -13.23
CA VAL A 85 -4.28 -4.95 -13.20
C VAL A 85 -4.11 -3.46 -13.37
N VAL A 86 -3.62 -2.81 -12.31
CA VAL A 86 -3.52 -1.36 -12.20
C VAL A 86 -2.08 -0.85 -12.08
N GLY A 87 -1.09 -1.72 -12.27
CA GLY A 87 0.31 -1.34 -12.22
C GLY A 87 1.30 -2.49 -12.38
N VAL A 88 2.58 -2.15 -12.31
CA VAL A 88 3.71 -3.09 -12.30
C VAL A 88 4.55 -2.89 -11.05
N LYS A 89 5.03 -3.98 -10.44
CA LYS A 89 5.82 -3.96 -9.20
C LYS A 89 7.23 -4.46 -9.45
N VAL A 90 8.19 -3.78 -8.84
CA VAL A 90 9.55 -4.30 -8.58
C VAL A 90 9.71 -4.52 -7.07
N ALA A 91 10.14 -5.71 -6.66
CA ALA A 91 10.35 -6.03 -5.25
C ALA A 91 11.58 -6.92 -5.05
N HIS A 92 12.28 -6.72 -3.93
CA HIS A 92 13.28 -7.60 -3.33
C HIS A 92 14.44 -8.02 -4.25
N TYR A 93 14.76 -7.27 -5.28
CA TYR A 93 15.95 -7.52 -6.09
C TYR A 93 17.19 -6.98 -5.36
N PHE A 94 18.27 -7.77 -5.31
CA PHE A 94 19.51 -7.47 -4.58
C PHE A 94 20.73 -7.29 -5.49
N GLY A 95 20.57 -7.43 -6.81
CA GLY A 95 21.65 -7.20 -7.77
C GLY A 95 21.94 -5.70 -7.95
N GLU A 96 23.08 -5.39 -8.58
CA GLU A 96 23.57 -4.04 -8.81
C GLU A 96 22.97 -3.39 -10.08
N GLU A 97 22.21 -4.16 -10.86
CA GLU A 97 21.65 -3.73 -12.14
C GLU A 97 20.33 -2.99 -11.95
N TRP A 98 20.10 -2.00 -12.79
CA TRP A 98 18.82 -1.29 -12.93
C TRP A 98 17.77 -2.04 -13.77
N ASP A 99 18.16 -3.13 -14.42
CA ASP A 99 17.30 -3.93 -15.31
C ASP A 99 15.90 -4.20 -14.75
N PRO A 100 15.70 -4.60 -13.48
CA PRO A 100 14.35 -4.85 -12.96
C PRO A 100 13.47 -3.61 -12.97
N VAL A 101 14.05 -2.45 -12.63
CA VAL A 101 13.33 -1.16 -12.61
C VAL A 101 13.04 -0.72 -14.04
N ASP A 102 14.04 -0.72 -14.92
CA ASP A 102 13.90 -0.28 -16.31
C ASP A 102 12.90 -1.15 -17.08
N ARG A 103 12.92 -2.47 -16.85
CA ARG A 103 11.96 -3.39 -17.45
C ARG A 103 10.55 -3.20 -16.92
N ALA A 104 10.39 -2.91 -15.63
CA ALA A 104 9.08 -2.59 -15.06
C ALA A 104 8.53 -1.26 -15.60
N VAL A 105 9.38 -0.24 -15.71
CA VAL A 105 9.03 1.06 -16.28
C VAL A 105 8.63 0.90 -17.75
N GLU A 106 9.34 0.10 -18.53
CA GLU A 106 8.98 -0.20 -19.92
C GLU A 106 7.64 -0.96 -19.98
N ALA A 107 7.41 -1.96 -19.11
CA ALA A 107 6.14 -2.65 -19.03
C ALA A 107 4.98 -1.70 -18.66
N GLY A 108 5.19 -0.82 -17.68
CA GLY A 108 4.23 0.21 -17.29
C GLY A 108 3.94 1.19 -18.42
N ARG A 109 4.95 1.58 -19.21
CA ARG A 109 4.78 2.43 -20.40
C ARG A 109 3.94 1.73 -21.47
N LEU A 110 4.23 0.46 -21.74
CA LEU A 110 3.51 -0.33 -22.76
C LEU A 110 2.04 -0.58 -22.37
N ALA A 111 1.77 -0.75 -21.08
CA ALA A 111 0.42 -1.01 -20.56
C ALA A 111 -0.32 0.26 -20.11
N SER A 112 0.35 1.43 -20.14
CA SER A 112 -0.18 2.71 -19.64
C SER A 112 -0.62 2.63 -18.17
N VAL A 113 0.23 2.03 -17.31
CA VAL A 113 0.00 1.92 -15.87
C VAL A 113 1.22 2.40 -15.07
N PRO A 114 1.04 2.81 -13.80
CA PRO A 114 2.14 3.19 -12.92
C PRO A 114 3.02 2.02 -12.50
N VAL A 115 4.21 2.35 -12.00
CA VAL A 115 5.16 1.39 -11.45
C VAL A 115 5.36 1.67 -9.97
N ALA A 116 5.29 0.61 -9.15
CA ALA A 116 5.63 0.63 -7.74
C ALA A 116 7.01 -0.01 -7.54
N VAL A 117 7.90 0.69 -6.87
CA VAL A 117 9.23 0.15 -6.55
C VAL A 117 9.39 -0.01 -5.05
N ASP A 118 9.67 -1.24 -4.63
CA ASP A 118 10.22 -1.58 -3.33
C ASP A 118 11.72 -1.78 -3.52
N PHE A 119 12.46 -0.78 -3.11
CA PHE A 119 13.88 -0.65 -3.38
C PHE A 119 14.68 -0.92 -2.11
N GLY A 120 15.55 -1.91 -2.12
CA GLY A 120 16.34 -2.14 -0.93
C GLY A 120 17.19 -3.38 -0.93
N GLY A 121 18.05 -3.52 0.07
CA GLY A 121 18.83 -4.71 0.32
C GLY A 121 20.11 -4.87 -0.50
N HIS A 122 20.57 -3.82 -1.19
CA HIS A 122 21.79 -3.86 -2.02
C HIS A 122 23.06 -3.61 -1.19
N GLU A 123 24.15 -4.26 -1.55
CA GLU A 123 25.46 -4.05 -0.92
C GLU A 123 26.55 -3.94 -2.02
N PRO A 124 27.06 -2.74 -2.33
CA PRO A 124 26.68 -1.45 -1.74
C PRO A 124 25.27 -0.99 -2.12
N PRO A 125 24.63 -0.08 -1.36
CA PRO A 125 23.31 0.44 -1.67
C PRO A 125 23.28 1.11 -3.04
N LEU A 126 22.31 0.75 -3.88
CA LEU A 126 22.03 1.49 -5.10
C LEU A 126 21.59 2.93 -4.79
N SER A 127 21.88 3.85 -5.72
CA SER A 127 21.55 5.26 -5.53
C SER A 127 20.04 5.50 -5.49
N LEU A 128 19.51 5.89 -4.35
CA LEU A 128 18.12 6.32 -4.24
C LEU A 128 17.85 7.56 -5.09
N GLN A 129 18.85 8.45 -5.25
CA GLN A 129 18.73 9.62 -6.11
C GLN A 129 18.55 9.22 -7.56
N SER A 130 19.38 8.30 -8.08
CA SER A 130 19.23 7.81 -9.45
C SER A 130 17.89 7.12 -9.68
N LEU A 131 17.43 6.28 -8.74
CA LEU A 131 16.08 5.69 -8.82
C LEU A 131 15.02 6.77 -9.05
N LEU A 132 14.99 7.77 -8.16
CA LEU A 132 13.93 8.78 -8.13
C LEU A 132 14.01 9.80 -9.26
N LEU A 133 15.22 10.16 -9.71
CA LEU A 133 15.41 11.23 -10.70
C LEU A 133 15.65 10.74 -12.13
N GLU A 134 16.14 9.51 -12.31
CA GLU A 134 16.58 9.01 -13.63
C GLU A 134 15.70 7.85 -14.11
N HIS A 135 15.29 6.93 -13.22
CA HIS A 135 14.58 5.71 -13.60
C HIS A 135 13.05 5.84 -13.48
N LEU A 136 12.52 6.50 -12.43
CA LEU A 136 11.07 6.63 -12.25
C LEU A 136 10.48 7.77 -13.10
N ARG A 137 9.25 7.52 -13.60
CA ARG A 137 8.44 8.47 -14.36
C ARG A 137 7.50 9.25 -13.42
N PRO A 138 6.97 10.41 -13.85
CA PRO A 138 5.79 10.99 -13.21
C PRO A 138 4.66 9.96 -13.09
N GLY A 139 4.07 9.83 -11.89
CA GLY A 139 3.05 8.83 -11.58
C GLY A 139 3.57 7.49 -11.06
N ASP A 140 4.85 7.17 -11.28
CA ASP A 140 5.48 6.03 -10.60
C ASP A 140 5.74 6.37 -9.12
N PHE A 141 5.86 5.35 -8.26
CA PHE A 141 6.04 5.62 -6.84
C PHE A 141 7.03 4.70 -6.13
N LEU A 142 7.68 5.28 -5.12
CA LEU A 142 8.46 4.56 -4.13
C LEU A 142 7.54 4.15 -2.98
N THR A 143 7.34 2.85 -2.77
CA THR A 143 6.70 2.36 -1.53
C THR A 143 7.73 2.19 -0.41
N HIS A 144 7.25 2.02 0.82
CA HIS A 144 8.09 1.97 2.01
C HIS A 144 8.91 3.26 2.20
N ALA A 145 8.29 4.41 1.95
CA ALA A 145 8.97 5.71 1.99
C ALA A 145 9.67 5.98 3.34
N TYR A 146 9.14 5.44 4.42
CA TYR A 146 9.71 5.62 5.77
C TYR A 146 10.50 4.42 6.27
N ALA A 147 11.00 3.58 5.36
CA ALA A 147 11.88 2.48 5.71
C ALA A 147 13.30 2.97 6.02
N LYS A 148 13.96 2.26 6.93
CA LYS A 148 15.39 2.35 7.20
C LYS A 148 15.90 0.96 7.48
N VAL A 149 16.32 0.30 6.44
CA VAL A 149 16.85 -1.07 6.45
C VAL A 149 18.28 -1.07 5.91
N ASP A 150 19.04 -2.07 6.27
CA ASP A 150 20.41 -2.25 5.76
C ASP A 150 20.39 -2.41 4.24
N GLY A 151 21.41 -1.89 3.56
CA GLY A 151 21.50 -1.92 2.11
C GLY A 151 20.51 -1.01 1.37
N ARG A 152 19.83 -0.09 2.09
CA ARG A 152 18.92 0.90 1.51
C ARG A 152 19.23 2.30 2.01
N ILE A 153 19.30 3.26 1.08
CA ILE A 153 19.45 4.67 1.42
C ILE A 153 18.08 5.20 1.89
N PRO A 154 17.93 5.68 3.15
CA PRO A 154 16.66 6.23 3.63
C PRO A 154 16.42 7.65 3.12
N LEU A 155 15.16 8.12 3.13
CA LEU A 155 14.80 9.49 2.72
C LEU A 155 15.42 10.54 3.64
N VAL A 156 15.52 10.27 4.95
CA VAL A 156 16.08 11.14 5.96
C VAL A 156 17.51 10.72 6.27
N ASP A 157 18.44 11.67 6.27
CA ASP A 157 19.85 11.44 6.57
C ASP A 157 20.11 11.22 8.09
N ALA A 158 21.35 10.93 8.46
CA ALA A 158 21.74 10.71 9.84
C ALA A 158 21.57 11.96 10.73
N ALA A 159 21.49 13.14 10.15
CA ALA A 159 21.24 14.42 10.86
C ALA A 159 19.74 14.74 10.98
N GLY A 160 18.85 13.85 10.55
CA GLY A 160 17.40 14.06 10.59
C GLY A 160 16.88 14.99 9.50
N ARG A 161 17.62 15.21 8.42
CA ARG A 161 17.22 16.07 7.30
C ARG A 161 16.76 15.24 6.12
N LEU A 162 15.67 15.65 5.48
CA LEU A 162 15.28 15.11 4.17
C LEU A 162 16.37 15.40 3.14
N ARG A 163 16.67 14.42 2.32
CA ARG A 163 17.61 14.57 1.22
C ARG A 163 17.01 15.49 0.15
N PRO A 164 17.74 16.50 -0.36
CA PRO A 164 17.20 17.51 -1.29
C PRO A 164 16.54 16.89 -2.53
N PHE A 165 17.12 15.85 -3.09
CA PHE A 165 16.59 15.17 -4.29
C PHE A 165 15.20 14.53 -4.08
N VAL A 166 14.75 14.34 -2.85
CA VAL A 166 13.42 13.80 -2.55
C VAL A 166 12.33 14.83 -2.90
N PHE A 167 12.59 16.12 -2.64
CA PHE A 167 11.69 17.20 -3.05
C PHE A 167 11.67 17.33 -4.58
N GLU A 168 12.84 17.31 -5.22
CA GLU A 168 12.96 17.35 -6.67
C GLU A 168 12.19 16.20 -7.36
N ALA A 169 12.30 14.98 -6.81
CA ALA A 169 11.55 13.83 -7.30
C ALA A 169 10.03 14.06 -7.21
N ARG A 170 9.54 14.59 -6.09
CA ARG A 170 8.11 14.94 -5.95
C ARG A 170 7.68 16.02 -6.94
N GLU A 171 8.48 17.05 -7.15
CA GLU A 171 8.20 18.10 -8.15
C GLU A 171 8.13 17.53 -9.58
N ARG A 172 8.90 16.48 -9.87
CA ARG A 172 8.81 15.73 -11.12
C ARG A 172 7.57 14.84 -11.23
N GLY A 173 6.81 14.67 -10.14
CA GLY A 173 5.62 13.83 -10.10
C GLY A 173 5.85 12.39 -9.64
N VAL A 174 7.03 12.05 -9.11
CA VAL A 174 7.26 10.77 -8.42
C VAL A 174 6.56 10.80 -7.06
N LEU A 175 5.83 9.74 -6.73
CA LEU A 175 4.99 9.66 -5.54
C LEU A 175 5.64 8.79 -4.45
N PHE A 176 5.19 8.99 -3.20
CA PHE A 176 5.75 8.33 -2.04
C PHE A 176 4.65 7.67 -1.22
N ASP A 177 4.69 6.35 -1.14
CA ASP A 177 3.71 5.54 -0.43
C ASP A 177 4.25 5.03 0.90
N VAL A 178 3.38 4.92 1.90
CA VAL A 178 3.77 4.48 3.25
C VAL A 178 4.24 3.03 3.26
N GLY A 179 3.45 2.10 2.74
CA GLY A 179 3.78 0.68 2.74
C GLY A 179 4.30 0.20 4.09
N HIS A 180 3.53 0.33 5.17
CA HIS A 180 4.03 0.20 6.56
C HIS A 180 4.75 -1.14 6.82
N GLY A 181 4.15 -2.26 6.42
CA GLY A 181 4.70 -3.61 6.56
C GLY A 181 5.14 -4.01 7.96
N GLY A 182 5.92 -5.09 8.00
CA GLY A 182 6.55 -5.59 9.22
C GLY A 182 7.96 -5.05 9.45
N GLY A 183 8.61 -4.48 8.41
CA GLY A 183 9.99 -3.98 8.45
C GLY A 183 10.21 -2.57 7.90
N SER A 184 9.16 -1.90 7.38
CA SER A 184 9.33 -0.79 6.45
C SER A 184 8.80 0.56 6.95
N PHE A 185 8.54 0.71 8.25
CA PHE A 185 8.08 1.98 8.83
C PHE A 185 8.78 2.32 10.12
N ARG A 186 9.47 3.46 10.16
CA ARG A 186 10.17 3.95 11.35
C ARG A 186 9.78 5.37 11.69
N PHE A 187 9.62 5.67 12.97
CA PHE A 187 9.33 7.02 13.44
C PHE A 187 10.51 7.98 13.25
N ASP A 188 11.76 7.48 13.25
CA ASP A 188 12.95 8.31 12.95
C ASP A 188 13.06 8.69 11.46
N GLN A 189 12.18 8.17 10.60
CA GLN A 189 12.01 8.58 9.21
C GLN A 189 10.72 9.40 9.02
N ALA A 190 9.59 8.91 9.54
CA ALA A 190 8.29 9.55 9.34
C ALA A 190 8.19 10.92 10.04
N ILE A 191 8.62 11.04 11.30
CA ILE A 191 8.51 12.28 12.07
C ILE A 191 9.34 13.42 11.45
N PRO A 192 10.63 13.25 11.14
CA PRO A 192 11.40 14.30 10.47
C PRO A 192 10.84 14.67 9.09
N SER A 193 10.34 13.70 8.32
CA SER A 193 9.72 13.96 7.02
C SER A 193 8.48 14.84 7.16
N MET A 194 7.57 14.49 8.06
CA MET A 194 6.36 15.28 8.32
C MET A 194 6.68 16.70 8.78
N ARG A 195 7.66 16.86 9.71
CA ARG A 195 8.09 18.17 10.22
C ARG A 195 8.72 19.08 9.17
N GLN A 196 9.30 18.50 8.13
CA GLN A 196 9.90 19.23 7.01
C GLN A 196 8.91 19.42 5.83
N GLY A 197 7.61 19.20 6.06
CA GLY A 197 6.58 19.44 5.05
C GLY A 197 6.52 18.37 3.96
N PHE A 198 6.97 17.14 4.27
CA PHE A 198 6.96 16.02 3.34
C PHE A 198 6.06 14.87 3.84
N PRO A 199 4.74 15.04 3.83
CA PRO A 199 3.81 13.95 4.11
C PRO A 199 3.83 12.91 2.97
N PRO A 200 3.39 11.65 3.20
CA PRO A 200 3.27 10.65 2.14
C PRO A 200 2.16 11.03 1.16
N ASP A 201 2.23 10.60 -0.08
CA ASP A 201 1.17 10.81 -1.06
C ASP A 201 0.02 9.83 -0.84
N THR A 202 0.33 8.60 -0.41
CA THR A 202 -0.66 7.58 -0.04
C THR A 202 -0.32 6.93 1.30
N ILE A 203 -1.35 6.53 2.04
CA ILE A 203 -1.24 5.75 3.28
C ILE A 203 -1.70 4.33 2.99
N SER A 204 -0.79 3.38 3.11
CA SER A 204 -1.02 1.97 2.83
C SER A 204 -0.42 1.06 3.91
N THR A 205 -0.80 -0.21 3.91
CA THR A 205 -0.49 -1.13 5.01
C THR A 205 0.69 -2.04 4.73
N ASP A 206 0.88 -2.51 3.53
CA ASP A 206 1.70 -3.69 3.26
C ASP A 206 1.31 -4.84 4.23
N LEU A 207 0.01 -5.18 4.21
CA LEU A 207 -0.55 -6.22 5.08
C LEU A 207 -0.13 -7.60 4.59
N HIS A 208 0.61 -8.30 5.42
CA HIS A 208 1.03 -9.68 5.20
C HIS A 208 1.10 -10.45 6.54
N SER A 209 1.31 -11.75 6.49
CA SER A 209 1.32 -12.62 7.69
C SER A 209 2.35 -12.18 8.75
N GLY A 210 3.47 -11.58 8.34
CA GLY A 210 4.51 -11.05 9.24
C GLY A 210 4.18 -9.68 9.84
N SER A 211 3.25 -8.91 9.25
CA SER A 211 2.92 -7.54 9.71
C SER A 211 1.59 -7.44 10.47
N MET A 212 0.64 -8.36 10.24
CA MET A 212 -0.73 -8.28 10.77
C MET A 212 -0.82 -8.27 12.30
N ASN A 213 0.15 -8.87 12.99
CA ASN A 213 0.21 -8.90 14.46
C ASN A 213 1.33 -8.02 15.02
N GLY A 214 2.08 -7.32 14.17
CA GLY A 214 3.15 -6.39 14.53
C GLY A 214 2.64 -4.97 14.75
N GLY A 215 3.52 -3.99 14.57
CA GLY A 215 3.21 -2.56 14.72
C GLY A 215 2.20 -2.06 13.68
N MET A 216 2.11 -2.66 12.50
CA MET A 216 1.19 -2.28 11.43
C MET A 216 -0.27 -2.58 11.79
N LYS A 217 -0.60 -3.80 12.17
CA LYS A 217 -1.93 -4.34 12.52
C LYS A 217 -2.95 -4.30 11.39
N ASP A 218 -3.48 -3.12 11.08
CA ASP A 218 -4.50 -2.88 10.05
C ASP A 218 -4.43 -1.44 9.52
N MET A 219 -5.27 -1.13 8.55
CA MET A 219 -5.33 0.19 7.92
C MET A 219 -5.65 1.30 8.92
N LEU A 220 -6.59 1.09 9.84
CA LEU A 220 -6.99 2.10 10.82
C LEU A 220 -5.88 2.38 11.84
N ASN A 221 -5.04 1.39 12.17
CA ASN A 221 -3.87 1.60 13.00
C ASN A 221 -2.83 2.48 12.28
N VAL A 222 -2.58 2.24 10.98
CA VAL A 222 -1.67 3.09 10.19
C VAL A 222 -2.21 4.51 10.06
N MET A 223 -3.48 4.68 9.70
CA MET A 223 -4.15 5.99 9.63
C MET A 223 -4.08 6.73 10.97
N SER A 224 -4.30 6.02 12.10
CA SER A 224 -4.22 6.60 13.44
C SER A 224 -2.83 7.09 13.79
N LYS A 225 -1.77 6.46 13.31
CA LYS A 225 -0.40 6.98 13.48
C LYS A 225 -0.24 8.35 12.83
N PHE A 226 -0.65 8.52 11.57
CA PHE A 226 -0.56 9.79 10.88
C PHE A 226 -1.42 10.87 11.51
N LEU A 227 -2.61 10.52 12.02
CA LEU A 227 -3.46 11.42 12.79
C LEU A 227 -2.75 11.94 14.06
N ASN A 228 -2.00 11.07 14.76
CA ASN A 228 -1.23 11.44 15.96
C ASN A 228 0.17 12.04 15.62
N LEU A 229 0.62 11.92 14.37
CA LEU A 229 1.77 12.65 13.86
C LEU A 229 1.43 14.09 13.40
N GLY A 230 0.17 14.51 13.58
CA GLY A 230 -0.29 15.86 13.29
C GLY A 230 -0.94 16.09 11.93
N MET A 231 -1.14 15.03 11.14
CA MET A 231 -1.93 15.14 9.90
C MET A 231 -3.41 15.38 10.25
N SER A 232 -4.09 16.22 9.49
CA SER A 232 -5.54 16.44 9.67
C SER A 232 -6.34 15.18 9.34
N LEU A 233 -7.51 15.01 9.96
CA LEU A 233 -8.36 13.86 9.63
C LEU A 233 -8.78 13.85 8.15
N PRO A 234 -9.17 14.97 7.52
CA PRO A 234 -9.43 14.98 6.08
C PRO A 234 -8.23 14.52 5.24
N ASP A 235 -7.02 14.95 5.56
CA ASP A 235 -5.82 14.54 4.82
C ASP A 235 -5.52 13.05 4.99
N VAL A 236 -5.70 12.50 6.21
CA VAL A 236 -5.53 11.06 6.47
C VAL A 236 -6.53 10.25 5.65
N ILE A 237 -7.80 10.67 5.62
CA ILE A 237 -8.84 10.02 4.82
C ILE A 237 -8.53 10.12 3.33
N ASP A 238 -8.21 11.32 2.84
CA ASP A 238 -7.92 11.58 1.42
C ASP A 238 -6.79 10.68 0.90
N ARG A 239 -5.67 10.62 1.63
CA ARG A 239 -4.49 9.79 1.28
C ARG A 239 -4.73 8.29 1.41
N SER A 240 -5.77 7.89 2.12
CA SER A 240 -6.17 6.49 2.29
C SER A 240 -7.31 6.08 1.35
N THR A 241 -7.88 7.01 0.58
CA THR A 241 -9.03 6.79 -0.31
C THR A 241 -8.80 7.38 -1.69
N TRP A 242 -9.10 8.67 -1.88
CA TRP A 242 -9.08 9.34 -3.17
C TRP A 242 -7.67 9.40 -3.79
N GLN A 243 -6.64 9.79 -3.02
CA GLN A 243 -5.28 9.82 -3.54
C GLN A 243 -4.79 8.41 -3.91
N ALA A 244 -5.10 7.40 -3.10
CA ALA A 244 -4.76 6.01 -3.41
C ALA A 244 -5.44 5.55 -4.71
N ALA A 245 -6.71 5.90 -4.93
CA ALA A 245 -7.44 5.60 -6.16
C ALA A 245 -6.82 6.30 -7.38
N ARG A 246 -6.45 7.57 -7.26
CA ARG A 246 -5.81 8.34 -8.33
C ARG A 246 -4.45 7.79 -8.74
N VAL A 247 -3.63 7.33 -7.78
CA VAL A 247 -2.30 6.75 -8.08
C VAL A 247 -2.39 5.52 -8.98
N ILE A 248 -3.52 4.84 -8.99
CA ILE A 248 -3.75 3.64 -9.78
C ILE A 248 -4.75 3.87 -10.93
N ASP A 249 -5.02 5.13 -11.30
CA ASP A 249 -5.95 5.53 -12.36
C ASP A 249 -7.38 4.94 -12.20
N ARG A 250 -7.84 4.79 -10.94
CA ARG A 250 -9.17 4.31 -10.59
C ARG A 250 -10.00 5.40 -9.93
N GLU A 251 -10.15 6.52 -10.62
CA GLU A 251 -10.94 7.67 -10.16
C GLU A 251 -12.46 7.39 -10.06
N ASP A 252 -12.90 6.20 -10.48
CA ASP A 252 -14.22 5.66 -10.18
C ASP A 252 -14.37 5.19 -8.72
N LEU A 253 -13.27 5.12 -7.96
CA LEU A 253 -13.17 4.65 -6.58
C LEU A 253 -12.71 5.76 -5.63
N GLY A 254 -12.73 5.47 -4.32
CA GLY A 254 -12.13 6.34 -3.30
C GLY A 254 -12.92 7.60 -2.96
N HIS A 255 -14.16 7.76 -3.44
CA HIS A 255 -15.03 8.90 -3.18
C HIS A 255 -16.50 8.51 -3.01
N LEU A 256 -17.31 9.44 -2.48
CA LEU A 256 -18.75 9.26 -2.24
C LEU A 256 -19.61 10.06 -3.23
N GLY A 257 -19.07 10.38 -4.40
CA GLY A 257 -19.81 11.11 -5.46
C GLY A 257 -20.93 10.27 -6.06
N VAL A 258 -21.92 10.95 -6.65
CA VAL A 258 -23.03 10.30 -7.34
C VAL A 258 -22.49 9.47 -8.51
N GLY A 259 -22.89 8.20 -8.60
CA GLY A 259 -22.42 7.25 -9.61
C GLY A 259 -21.22 6.38 -9.18
N ALA A 260 -20.54 6.72 -8.08
CA ALA A 260 -19.52 5.85 -7.51
C ALA A 260 -20.13 4.57 -6.94
N PRO A 261 -19.36 3.47 -6.86
CA PRO A 261 -19.77 2.29 -6.12
C PRO A 261 -20.17 2.64 -4.68
N ALA A 262 -21.25 2.04 -4.18
CA ALA A 262 -21.70 2.27 -2.81
C ALA A 262 -20.79 1.54 -1.79
N ASP A 263 -19.55 1.95 -1.74
CA ASP A 263 -18.50 1.47 -0.84
C ASP A 263 -18.25 2.55 0.21
N VAL A 264 -18.68 2.32 1.46
CA VAL A 264 -18.67 3.35 2.52
C VAL A 264 -18.08 2.78 3.80
N ALA A 265 -17.16 3.51 4.41
CA ALA A 265 -16.70 3.25 5.77
C ALA A 265 -17.22 4.35 6.71
N VAL A 266 -17.96 3.95 7.73
CA VAL A 266 -18.34 4.81 8.85
C VAL A 266 -17.31 4.62 9.95
N LEU A 267 -16.54 5.65 10.23
CA LEU A 267 -15.45 5.61 11.20
C LEU A 267 -15.79 6.43 12.45
N GLY A 268 -15.45 5.88 13.60
CA GLY A 268 -15.45 6.59 14.88
C GLY A 268 -14.04 7.02 15.28
N ILE A 269 -13.91 8.14 15.99
CA ILE A 269 -12.67 8.53 16.66
C ILE A 269 -12.83 8.21 18.15
N ARG A 270 -12.01 7.30 18.64
CA ARG A 270 -11.89 7.04 20.07
C ARG A 270 -10.85 7.98 20.67
N HIS A 271 -11.19 8.60 21.78
CA HIS A 271 -10.28 9.38 22.60
C HIS A 271 -9.79 8.57 23.80
N GLY A 272 -8.51 8.70 24.15
CA GLY A 272 -7.89 7.96 25.25
C GLY A 272 -6.36 8.00 25.17
N ALA A 273 -5.71 7.15 25.96
CA ALA A 273 -4.26 6.96 25.89
C ALA A 273 -3.96 5.73 25.03
N PHE A 274 -3.29 5.94 23.90
CA PHE A 274 -2.93 4.88 22.96
C PHE A 274 -1.43 4.87 22.70
N GLY A 275 -0.86 3.69 22.46
CA GLY A 275 0.50 3.49 22.01
C GLY A 275 0.53 2.90 20.59
N PHE A 276 1.30 3.50 19.70
CA PHE A 276 1.49 3.05 18.33
C PHE A 276 2.94 2.62 18.14
N LEU A 277 3.17 1.41 17.67
CA LEU A 277 4.50 0.86 17.47
C LEU A 277 4.99 1.06 16.04
N ASP A 278 6.27 1.40 15.89
CA ASP A 278 6.96 1.21 14.62
C ASP A 278 7.54 -0.21 14.49
N VAL A 279 8.28 -0.48 13.42
CA VAL A 279 8.80 -1.83 13.13
C VAL A 279 10.00 -2.24 13.99
N VAL A 280 10.61 -1.32 14.74
CA VAL A 280 11.70 -1.59 15.69
C VAL A 280 11.24 -1.51 17.15
N GLY A 281 9.93 -1.45 17.38
CA GLY A 281 9.33 -1.47 18.72
C GLY A 281 9.32 -0.11 19.44
N GLN A 282 9.62 0.99 18.75
CA GLN A 282 9.47 2.32 19.36
C GLN A 282 7.98 2.70 19.41
N THR A 283 7.58 3.34 20.49
CA THR A 283 6.19 3.71 20.74
C THR A 283 5.97 5.21 20.55
N LEU A 284 5.01 5.56 19.68
CA LEU A 284 4.41 6.90 19.62
C LEU A 284 3.18 6.91 20.53
N SER A 285 3.15 7.80 21.51
CA SER A 285 1.96 8.07 22.31
C SER A 285 0.98 8.93 21.52
N GLY A 286 -0.31 8.58 21.60
CA GLY A 286 -1.39 9.31 20.95
C GLY A 286 -2.66 9.34 21.80
N ASP A 287 -3.56 10.26 21.46
CA ASP A 287 -4.83 10.47 22.16
C ASP A 287 -6.05 10.13 21.31
N ARG A 288 -5.85 9.80 20.02
CA ARG A 288 -6.90 9.50 19.06
C ARG A 288 -6.63 8.19 18.33
N LYS A 289 -7.67 7.38 18.18
CA LYS A 289 -7.62 6.12 17.42
C LYS A 289 -8.87 5.99 16.57
N LEU A 290 -8.70 5.65 15.30
CA LEU A 290 -9.80 5.36 14.38
C LEU A 290 -10.31 3.93 14.60
N GLU A 291 -11.63 3.76 14.49
CA GLU A 291 -12.32 2.48 14.59
C GLU A 291 -13.43 2.41 13.53
N ALA A 292 -13.59 1.27 12.85
CA ALA A 292 -14.68 1.10 11.88
C ALA A 292 -15.96 0.70 12.59
N GLU A 293 -16.95 1.56 12.54
CA GLU A 293 -18.29 1.31 13.08
C GLU A 293 -19.12 0.45 12.12
N VAL A 294 -19.17 0.86 10.85
CA VAL A 294 -19.89 0.13 9.80
C VAL A 294 -19.07 0.18 8.51
N THR A 295 -19.00 -0.93 7.80
CA THR A 295 -18.44 -0.98 6.45
C THR A 295 -19.51 -1.49 5.49
N ILE A 296 -19.71 -0.76 4.41
CA ILE A 296 -20.65 -1.07 3.34
C ILE A 296 -19.85 -1.32 2.08
N ARG A 297 -20.12 -2.44 1.39
CA ARG A 297 -19.49 -2.83 0.14
C ARG A 297 -20.57 -3.12 -0.91
N GLY A 298 -20.57 -2.33 -2.00
CA GLY A 298 -21.59 -2.46 -3.05
C GLY A 298 -23.02 -2.30 -2.51
N GLY A 299 -23.25 -1.38 -1.56
CA GLY A 299 -24.53 -1.13 -0.93
C GLY A 299 -24.96 -2.14 0.13
N ARG A 300 -24.10 -3.11 0.48
CA ARG A 300 -24.40 -4.13 1.52
C ARG A 300 -23.52 -3.89 2.74
N VAL A 301 -24.10 -3.95 3.92
CA VAL A 301 -23.33 -3.96 5.18
C VAL A 301 -22.56 -5.26 5.27
N VAL A 302 -21.23 -5.15 5.34
CA VAL A 302 -20.29 -6.28 5.42
C VAL A 302 -19.56 -6.35 6.77
N TRP A 303 -19.61 -5.26 7.53
CA TRP A 303 -19.12 -5.16 8.90
C TRP A 303 -20.02 -4.19 9.68
N ASP A 304 -20.41 -4.60 10.88
CA ASP A 304 -21.17 -3.78 11.81
C ASP A 304 -20.66 -4.09 13.23
N LEU A 305 -19.85 -3.19 13.77
CA LEU A 305 -19.20 -3.38 15.06
C LEU A 305 -20.18 -3.46 16.24
N ASN A 306 -21.25 -2.66 16.16
CA ASN A 306 -22.18 -2.43 17.29
C ASN A 306 -23.63 -2.78 16.96
N GLY A 307 -23.89 -3.55 15.89
CA GLY A 307 -25.23 -3.98 15.50
C GLY A 307 -26.17 -2.86 15.04
N ARG A 308 -25.62 -1.73 14.56
CA ARG A 308 -26.42 -0.53 14.19
C ARG A 308 -27.31 -0.74 12.98
N ALA A 309 -26.91 -1.62 12.08
CA ALA A 309 -27.67 -1.98 10.89
C ALA A 309 -28.63 -3.16 11.13
N GLY A 310 -28.59 -3.75 12.32
CA GLY A 310 -29.45 -4.87 12.69
C GLY A 310 -30.88 -4.45 13.02
N THR A 311 -31.82 -5.40 12.95
CA THR A 311 -33.18 -5.21 13.45
C THR A 311 -33.20 -5.49 14.95
N PRO A 312 -33.79 -4.59 15.79
CA PRO A 312 -33.89 -4.84 17.21
C PRO A 312 -34.62 -6.16 17.51
N TRP A 313 -34.11 -6.88 18.48
CA TRP A 313 -34.78 -8.10 18.98
C TRP A 313 -36.18 -7.76 19.48
N GLN A 314 -37.20 -8.42 18.95
CA GLN A 314 -38.58 -8.31 19.37
C GLN A 314 -38.95 -9.60 20.13
N GLY A 315 -38.30 -9.90 21.24
CA GLY A 315 -38.62 -11.01 22.11
C GLY A 315 -39.73 -10.68 23.07
N ALA A 316 -40.52 -11.67 23.50
CA ALA A 316 -41.54 -11.53 24.52
C ALA A 316 -40.86 -11.31 25.89
N GLY A 317 -40.92 -10.07 26.40
CA GLY A 317 -40.51 -9.72 27.76
C GLY A 317 -39.09 -9.17 27.85
N GLU A 318 -38.94 -8.05 28.53
CA GLU A 318 -37.63 -7.57 29.01
C GLU A 318 -37.04 -8.61 29.98
N PRO A 319 -35.71 -8.76 30.05
CA PRO A 319 -35.07 -9.68 30.99
C PRO A 319 -35.32 -9.28 32.43
#